data_417a8ce250b83b988ea8ff0f3880ef7e
#
_entry.id   417a8ce250b83b988ea8ff0f3880ef7e
#
_cell.length_a   1.000
_cell.length_b   1.000
_cell.length_c   1.000
_cell.angle_alpha   90.00
_cell.angle_beta   90.00
_cell.angle_gamma   90.00
#
_symmetry.space_group_name_H-M   'P 1'
#
loop_
_entity.id
_entity.type
_entity.pdbx_description
1 polymer ?
#
loop_
_entity_poly.entity_id
_entity_poly.type
_entity_poly.pdbx_seq_one_letter_code
_entity_poly.pdbx_strand_id
1 'polypeptide(L)'
;MTELEANTSIKFAQPSESTPAKTILVHIPKLEAFICSLNPAASLYEDVTDEDDIGACYKQLGEYLITKNIKLITIEDALFMKGKEEELKQLAEDSLFYERETDFSKENQKEEENDENDIKKRKRKLSIDDYLNYSSDNYKENTLRKFSKKNLMNVILTRPSLKLKHTETDTYIESTSINFYPLGNLVFCRDQQITTKKGIVIGKTRTTQRRYEHMIMRQAFKNIGADIVGEIEEEKDAYLEGGDYFVARENLSMLGVGLRTNILGANYLMKKDLLGTRYMAICYDENDQDQQRMHLDTYFNILNDTNVVVIDFDDVTKNDENKANIDRKVYYYDNDKDAKEIESNHKDIENKVGEYKLIKIYDSFYKFLDDMGFRYIKITHAEQKQYMINFLNIGNNTVISVNKNLEKKLKDNGIDSIEVKYFDCQPILNMYGGMHCMTQVSRV
;
A
#
# COMPACT_ATOMS: atom_id res chain seq x y z
N MET A 1 -4.54 -21.53 9.12
CA MET A 1 -5.26 -20.74 8.10
C MET A 1 -5.91 -21.73 7.15
N THR A 2 -7.17 -21.59 6.82
CA THR A 2 -7.91 -22.48 5.90
C THR A 2 -7.54 -22.09 4.48
N GLU A 3 -7.11 -23.05 3.65
CA GLU A 3 -6.89 -22.80 2.21
C GLU A 3 -8.17 -22.20 1.59
N LEU A 4 -8.01 -21.11 0.87
CA LEU A 4 -9.10 -20.51 0.11
C LEU A 4 -9.38 -21.40 -1.12
N GLU A 5 -10.64 -21.79 -1.27
CA GLU A 5 -11.05 -22.63 -2.41
C GLU A 5 -11.17 -21.81 -3.70
N ALA A 6 -10.98 -22.47 -4.85
CA ALA A 6 -10.95 -21.87 -6.20
C ALA A 6 -12.19 -21.02 -6.57
N ASN A 7 -13.33 -21.21 -5.91
CA ASN A 7 -14.58 -20.48 -6.17
C ASN A 7 -14.95 -19.48 -5.08
N THR A 8 -14.03 -19.14 -4.19
CA THR A 8 -14.28 -18.13 -3.15
C THR A 8 -14.33 -16.75 -3.80
N SER A 9 -15.52 -16.14 -3.88
CA SER A 9 -15.66 -14.72 -4.23
C SER A 9 -15.88 -13.93 -2.96
N ILE A 10 -15.00 -12.98 -2.68
CA ILE A 10 -15.10 -12.09 -1.53
C ILE A 10 -15.33 -10.69 -2.05
N LYS A 11 -16.52 -10.18 -1.82
CA LYS A 11 -16.84 -8.82 -2.20
C LYS A 11 -16.04 -7.83 -1.35
N PHE A 12 -15.42 -6.87 -1.99
CA PHE A 12 -14.72 -5.77 -1.33
C PHE A 12 -15.41 -4.46 -1.67
N ALA A 13 -16.12 -3.88 -0.71
CA ALA A 13 -16.71 -2.55 -0.80
C ALA A 13 -16.86 -1.97 0.61
N GLN A 14 -16.96 -0.66 0.69
CA GLN A 14 -17.02 0.07 1.95
C GLN A 14 -18.16 1.10 1.94
N PRO A 15 -19.34 0.76 2.51
CA PRO A 15 -20.46 1.72 2.62
C PRO A 15 -20.13 2.93 3.49
N SER A 16 -19.45 2.74 4.62
CA SER A 16 -18.87 3.78 5.46
C SER A 16 -17.80 3.19 6.37
N GLU A 17 -16.94 4.04 6.95
CA GLU A 17 -15.90 3.61 7.90
C GLU A 17 -16.48 3.03 9.19
N SER A 18 -17.71 3.39 9.54
CA SER A 18 -18.43 2.89 10.73
C SER A 18 -19.18 1.59 10.51
N THR A 19 -19.37 1.16 9.26
CA THR A 19 -20.03 -0.12 8.94
C THR A 19 -19.20 -1.28 9.49
N PRO A 20 -19.82 -2.32 10.12
CA PRO A 20 -19.06 -3.45 10.66
C PRO A 20 -18.20 -4.14 9.60
N ALA A 21 -16.93 -4.37 9.91
CA ALA A 21 -16.00 -5.08 9.05
C ALA A 21 -16.45 -6.54 8.88
N LYS A 22 -16.28 -7.08 7.68
CA LYS A 22 -16.54 -8.49 7.34
C LYS A 22 -15.25 -9.24 7.05
N THR A 23 -14.37 -8.60 6.30
CA THR A 23 -13.11 -9.17 5.90
C THR A 23 -12.00 -8.14 6.03
N ILE A 24 -10.86 -8.54 6.53
CA ILE A 24 -9.65 -7.75 6.61
C ILE A 24 -8.56 -8.48 5.85
N LEU A 25 -7.93 -7.79 4.90
CA LEU A 25 -6.76 -8.27 4.18
C LEU A 25 -5.50 -7.64 4.77
N VAL A 26 -4.47 -8.46 4.95
CA VAL A 26 -3.15 -8.07 5.48
C VAL A 26 -2.02 -8.74 4.72
N HIS A 27 -0.82 -8.20 4.83
CA HIS A 27 0.42 -8.88 4.49
C HIS A 27 1.20 -9.17 5.77
N ILE A 28 1.65 -10.40 5.94
CA ILE A 28 2.56 -10.78 7.05
C ILE A 28 3.99 -10.73 6.51
N PRO A 29 4.79 -9.72 6.89
CA PRO A 29 6.17 -9.58 6.43
C PRO A 29 7.04 -10.77 6.81
N LYS A 30 8.02 -11.09 5.94
CA LYS A 30 8.95 -12.20 6.09
C LYS A 30 10.37 -11.77 5.66
N LEU A 31 10.96 -12.51 4.72
CA LEU A 31 12.32 -12.28 4.22
C LEU A 31 12.57 -10.85 3.70
N GLU A 32 11.58 -10.22 3.06
CA GLU A 32 11.69 -8.84 2.59
C GLU A 32 11.87 -7.85 3.75
N ALA A 33 11.17 -8.06 4.87
CA ALA A 33 11.31 -7.23 6.06
C ALA A 33 12.70 -7.41 6.71
N PHE A 34 13.21 -8.63 6.75
CA PHE A 34 14.58 -8.89 7.20
C PHE A 34 15.60 -8.14 6.34
N ILE A 35 15.49 -8.23 5.00
CA ILE A 35 16.40 -7.51 4.08
C ILE A 35 16.30 -6.00 4.31
N CYS A 36 15.09 -5.46 4.48
CA CYS A 36 14.87 -4.04 4.77
C CYS A 36 15.48 -3.63 6.13
N SER A 37 15.46 -4.52 7.12
CA SER A 37 16.05 -4.28 8.45
C SER A 37 17.58 -4.25 8.45
N LEU A 38 18.25 -4.66 7.37
CA LEU A 38 19.70 -4.49 7.22
C LEU A 38 20.11 -3.01 7.15
N ASN A 39 19.21 -2.14 6.66
CA ASN A 39 19.32 -0.69 6.76
C ASN A 39 17.91 -0.08 6.86
N PRO A 40 17.36 0.05 8.08
CA PRO A 40 15.99 0.52 8.28
C PRO A 40 15.72 1.88 7.62
N ALA A 41 16.62 2.84 7.76
CA ALA A 41 16.44 4.18 7.22
C ALA A 41 16.31 4.20 5.69
N ALA A 42 17.07 3.36 4.96
CA ALA A 42 16.98 3.24 3.50
C ALA A 42 15.67 2.58 3.05
N SER A 43 15.00 1.87 3.95
CA SER A 43 13.73 1.16 3.72
C SER A 43 12.52 1.92 4.25
N LEU A 44 12.70 3.13 4.77
CA LEU A 44 11.69 3.95 5.45
C LEU A 44 11.16 3.29 6.74
N TYR A 45 11.98 2.51 7.42
CA TYR A 45 11.69 1.96 8.74
C TYR A 45 12.30 2.87 9.82
N GLU A 46 11.67 2.93 10.98
CA GLU A 46 12.22 3.63 12.17
C GLU A 46 13.29 2.80 12.87
N ASP A 47 13.11 1.47 12.90
CA ASP A 47 14.03 0.56 13.58
C ASP A 47 13.97 -0.85 12.96
N VAL A 48 14.85 -1.74 13.41
CA VAL A 48 14.87 -3.15 13.02
C VAL A 48 13.60 -3.89 13.46
N THR A 49 13.23 -4.91 12.70
CA THR A 49 12.11 -5.78 13.02
C THR A 49 12.52 -7.25 12.93
N ASP A 50 11.85 -8.10 13.70
CA ASP A 50 12.04 -9.54 13.73
C ASP A 50 10.80 -10.27 13.20
N GLU A 51 11.01 -11.35 12.42
CA GLU A 51 9.92 -12.13 11.80
C GLU A 51 9.02 -12.80 12.84
N ASP A 52 9.61 -13.32 13.93
CA ASP A 52 8.85 -14.01 14.98
C ASP A 52 7.96 -13.03 15.76
N ASP A 53 8.48 -11.84 16.06
CA ASP A 53 7.73 -10.78 16.74
C ASP A 53 6.59 -10.25 15.86
N ILE A 54 6.84 -10.07 14.55
CA ILE A 54 5.80 -9.72 13.57
C ILE A 54 4.72 -10.81 13.56
N GLY A 55 5.12 -12.08 13.46
CA GLY A 55 4.20 -13.22 13.46
C GLY A 55 3.31 -13.25 14.70
N ALA A 56 3.87 -12.94 15.88
CA ALA A 56 3.12 -12.86 17.14
C ALA A 56 2.03 -11.76 17.11
N CYS A 57 2.33 -10.57 16.54
CA CYS A 57 1.35 -9.50 16.36
C CYS A 57 0.16 -9.95 15.51
N TYR A 58 0.42 -10.52 14.34
CA TYR A 58 -0.64 -10.97 13.43
C TYR A 58 -1.45 -12.13 13.98
N LYS A 59 -0.82 -13.03 14.76
CA LYS A 59 -1.52 -14.11 15.47
C LYS A 59 -2.54 -13.54 16.46
N GLN A 60 -2.12 -12.60 17.31
CA GLN A 60 -3.02 -11.96 18.28
C GLN A 60 -4.17 -11.22 17.57
N LEU A 61 -3.88 -10.49 16.50
CA LEU A 61 -4.90 -9.82 15.69
C LEU A 61 -5.89 -10.83 15.12
N GLY A 62 -5.43 -11.92 14.52
CA GLY A 62 -6.27 -12.95 13.93
C GLY A 62 -7.17 -13.64 14.96
N GLU A 63 -6.63 -14.00 16.13
CA GLU A 63 -7.40 -14.59 17.23
C GLU A 63 -8.52 -13.64 17.70
N TYR A 64 -8.23 -12.35 17.83
CA TYR A 64 -9.24 -11.37 18.21
C TYR A 64 -10.33 -11.20 17.14
N LEU A 65 -9.96 -11.08 15.87
CA LEU A 65 -10.89 -10.90 14.76
C LEU A 65 -11.86 -12.10 14.63
N ILE A 66 -11.40 -13.31 14.91
CA ILE A 66 -12.24 -14.50 14.98
C ILE A 66 -13.34 -14.32 16.06
N THR A 67 -13.03 -13.75 17.23
CA THR A 67 -14.05 -13.49 18.29
C THR A 67 -15.11 -12.48 17.87
N LYS A 68 -14.76 -11.59 16.91
CA LYS A 68 -15.67 -10.59 16.34
C LYS A 68 -16.36 -11.09 15.06
N ASN A 69 -16.14 -12.35 14.66
CA ASN A 69 -16.65 -12.94 13.42
C ASN A 69 -16.20 -12.18 12.15
N ILE A 70 -14.97 -11.68 12.16
CA ILE A 70 -14.34 -10.99 11.04
C ILE A 70 -13.32 -11.93 10.41
N LYS A 71 -13.38 -12.10 9.07
CA LYS A 71 -12.45 -12.95 8.34
C LYS A 71 -11.13 -12.22 8.13
N LEU A 72 -10.03 -12.83 8.56
CA LEU A 72 -8.67 -12.38 8.21
C LEU A 72 -8.16 -13.18 7.02
N ILE A 73 -7.64 -12.47 6.01
CA ILE A 73 -7.03 -13.05 4.81
C ILE A 73 -5.65 -12.43 4.66
N THR A 74 -4.65 -13.25 4.38
CA THR A 74 -3.33 -12.74 4.01
C THR A 74 -3.20 -12.61 2.49
N ILE A 75 -2.32 -11.73 2.02
CA ILE A 75 -1.94 -11.66 0.60
C ILE A 75 -1.45 -13.03 0.12
N GLU A 76 -0.69 -13.74 0.95
CA GLU A 76 -0.20 -15.09 0.65
C GLU A 76 -1.35 -16.08 0.45
N ASP A 77 -2.38 -16.07 1.33
CA ASP A 77 -3.57 -16.91 1.16
C ASP A 77 -4.28 -16.61 -0.18
N ALA A 78 -4.39 -15.34 -0.54
CA ALA A 78 -5.01 -14.92 -1.81
C ALA A 78 -4.18 -15.34 -3.04
N LEU A 79 -2.86 -15.28 -2.97
CA LEU A 79 -1.98 -15.70 -4.08
C LEU A 79 -1.84 -17.22 -4.19
N PHE A 80 -2.00 -17.94 -3.08
CA PHE A 80 -1.86 -19.42 -3.03
C PHE A 80 -3.16 -20.17 -3.32
N MET A 81 -4.23 -19.45 -3.66
CA MET A 81 -5.51 -20.08 -3.98
C MET A 81 -5.36 -21.20 -4.99
N LYS A 82 -6.13 -22.26 -4.78
CA LYS A 82 -6.16 -23.42 -5.68
C LYS A 82 -6.62 -23.01 -7.08
N GLY A 83 -5.88 -23.41 -8.10
CA GLY A 83 -6.16 -23.06 -9.50
C GLY A 83 -5.61 -21.72 -9.94
N LYS A 84 -4.75 -21.08 -9.10
CA LYS A 84 -4.06 -19.81 -9.38
C LYS A 84 -2.53 -19.96 -9.43
N GLU A 85 -2.06 -21.17 -9.67
CA GLU A 85 -0.64 -21.49 -9.67
C GLU A 85 0.12 -20.82 -10.82
N GLU A 86 -0.51 -20.65 -11.99
CA GLU A 86 0.13 -19.99 -13.14
C GLU A 86 0.25 -18.48 -12.91
N GLU A 87 -0.76 -17.84 -12.32
CA GLU A 87 -0.70 -16.43 -11.96
C GLU A 87 0.41 -16.15 -10.93
N LEU A 88 0.61 -17.06 -9.96
CA LEU A 88 1.70 -16.94 -8.99
C LEU A 88 3.07 -17.07 -9.66
N LYS A 89 3.22 -18.00 -10.62
CA LYS A 89 4.46 -18.18 -11.39
C LYS A 89 4.75 -16.96 -12.24
N GLN A 90 3.73 -16.40 -12.92
CA GLN A 90 3.88 -15.18 -13.71
C GLN A 90 4.37 -14.01 -12.86
N LEU A 91 3.76 -13.78 -11.67
CA LEU A 91 4.24 -12.76 -10.74
C LEU A 91 5.71 -12.97 -10.34
N ALA A 92 6.11 -14.22 -10.10
CA ALA A 92 7.50 -14.53 -9.77
C ALA A 92 8.44 -14.27 -10.96
N GLU A 93 8.01 -14.58 -12.17
CA GLU A 93 8.76 -14.31 -13.39
C GLU A 93 8.95 -12.82 -13.62
N ASP A 94 7.92 -12.02 -13.43
CA ASP A 94 7.94 -10.55 -13.52
C ASP A 94 8.81 -9.92 -12.40
N SER A 95 9.08 -10.66 -11.33
CA SER A 95 9.85 -10.22 -10.17
C SER A 95 11.32 -10.64 -10.19
N LEU A 96 11.72 -11.57 -11.07
CA LEU A 96 13.09 -12.06 -11.21
C LEU A 96 13.75 -11.47 -12.44
N PHE A 97 14.91 -10.82 -12.27
CA PHE A 97 15.64 -10.19 -13.36
C PHE A 97 16.96 -10.90 -13.62
N TYR A 98 17.27 -11.13 -14.91
CA TYR A 98 18.57 -11.55 -15.40
C TYR A 98 19.22 -10.39 -16.14
N GLU A 99 20.29 -9.80 -15.56
CA GLU A 99 21.09 -8.76 -16.18
C GLU A 99 22.29 -9.40 -16.87
N ARG A 100 22.29 -9.39 -18.19
CA ARG A 100 23.38 -9.97 -18.99
C ARG A 100 24.53 -8.97 -19.15
N GLU A 101 25.74 -9.40 -18.95
CA GLU A 101 26.92 -8.65 -19.37
C GLU A 101 27.04 -8.75 -20.90
N THR A 102 26.91 -7.63 -21.60
CA THR A 102 26.81 -7.57 -23.07
C THR A 102 28.14 -7.24 -23.77
N ASP A 103 29.23 -7.08 -23.03
CA ASP A 103 30.50 -6.69 -23.63
C ASP A 103 31.32 -7.90 -24.12
N PHE A 104 30.93 -8.41 -25.28
CA PHE A 104 31.65 -9.43 -26.02
C PHE A 104 32.79 -8.86 -26.93
N SER A 105 33.05 -7.56 -26.85
CA SER A 105 33.98 -6.87 -27.75
C SER A 105 35.44 -7.34 -27.63
N LYS A 106 35.80 -8.02 -26.54
CA LYS A 106 37.16 -8.54 -26.31
C LYS A 106 37.35 -9.99 -26.76
N GLU A 107 36.31 -10.74 -26.98
CA GLU A 107 36.38 -12.18 -27.33
C GLU A 107 36.56 -12.41 -28.85
N ASN A 108 35.97 -11.52 -29.68
CA ASN A 108 36.04 -11.64 -31.15
C ASN A 108 37.42 -11.29 -31.75
N GLN A 109 38.38 -10.75 -30.96
CA GLN A 109 39.71 -10.42 -31.46
C GLN A 109 40.76 -11.54 -31.25
N LYS A 110 40.42 -12.62 -30.55
CA LYS A 110 41.34 -13.76 -30.31
C LYS A 110 41.13 -14.97 -31.22
N GLU A 111 40.12 -14.96 -32.09
CA GLU A 111 39.77 -16.12 -32.93
C GLU A 111 40.54 -16.19 -34.27
N GLU A 112 41.38 -15.19 -34.64
CA GLU A 112 42.09 -15.20 -35.93
C GLU A 112 43.54 -15.71 -35.86
N GLU A 113 44.09 -16.06 -34.72
CA GLU A 113 45.44 -16.66 -34.63
C GLU A 113 45.38 -17.92 -33.77
N ASN A 114 45.09 -19.09 -34.34
CA ASN A 114 45.58 -20.35 -33.78
C ASN A 114 45.66 -21.53 -34.76
N ASP A 115 46.86 -21.95 -34.94
CA ASP A 115 47.42 -23.16 -35.45
C ASP A 115 46.53 -24.43 -35.56
N GLU A 116 46.63 -25.05 -36.74
CA GLU A 116 46.04 -26.32 -37.12
C GLU A 116 46.59 -27.60 -36.43
N ASN A 117 47.29 -27.49 -35.28
CA ASN A 117 48.01 -28.64 -34.71
C ASN A 117 47.74 -28.95 -33.23
N ASP A 118 46.48 -28.99 -32.79
CA ASP A 118 46.20 -29.58 -31.46
C ASP A 118 44.94 -30.46 -31.46
N ILE A 119 45.00 -31.61 -32.16
CA ILE A 119 43.92 -32.61 -32.28
C ILE A 119 43.69 -33.42 -30.97
N LYS A 120 44.36 -33.13 -29.86
CA LYS A 120 44.32 -33.97 -28.64
C LYS A 120 43.81 -33.32 -27.36
N LYS A 121 43.21 -32.17 -27.40
CA LYS A 121 42.42 -31.64 -26.26
C LYS A 121 41.12 -31.03 -26.75
N ARG A 122 40.15 -31.85 -27.12
CA ARG A 122 38.75 -31.43 -27.14
C ARG A 122 38.29 -31.19 -25.71
N LYS A 123 38.80 -30.15 -25.08
CA LYS A 123 37.98 -29.41 -24.11
C LYS A 123 36.82 -28.88 -24.94
N ARG A 124 35.59 -29.26 -24.56
CA ARG A 124 34.36 -28.71 -25.11
C ARG A 124 34.52 -27.20 -25.11
N LYS A 125 34.70 -26.59 -26.30
CA LYS A 125 34.82 -25.13 -26.40
C LYS A 125 33.48 -24.60 -25.85
N LEU A 126 33.56 -23.81 -24.79
CA LEU A 126 32.44 -23.20 -24.09
C LEU A 126 31.75 -22.29 -25.08
N SER A 127 30.54 -22.64 -25.50
CA SER A 127 29.85 -21.87 -26.52
C SER A 127 29.10 -20.69 -25.89
N ILE A 128 29.19 -19.55 -26.54
CA ILE A 128 28.31 -18.39 -26.23
C ILE A 128 26.83 -18.83 -26.20
N ASP A 129 26.47 -19.83 -26.97
CA ASP A 129 25.13 -20.40 -27.01
C ASP A 129 24.69 -20.99 -25.67
N ASP A 130 25.59 -21.63 -24.90
CA ASP A 130 25.25 -22.12 -23.56
C ASP A 130 24.99 -20.96 -22.58
N TYR A 131 25.81 -19.90 -22.62
CA TYR A 131 25.57 -18.69 -21.85
C TYR A 131 24.24 -18.02 -22.21
N LEU A 132 23.94 -17.86 -23.49
CA LEU A 132 22.71 -17.28 -23.98
C LEU A 132 21.48 -18.14 -23.56
N ASN A 133 21.64 -19.46 -23.59
CA ASN A 133 20.58 -20.37 -23.12
C ASN A 133 20.32 -20.22 -21.62
N TYR A 134 21.35 -20.30 -20.76
CA TYR A 134 21.20 -20.21 -19.30
C TYR A 134 20.82 -18.82 -18.79
N SER A 135 21.05 -17.76 -19.57
CA SER A 135 20.62 -16.39 -19.28
C SER A 135 19.28 -16.03 -19.95
N SER A 136 18.61 -16.95 -20.61
CA SER A 136 17.36 -16.71 -21.35
C SER A 136 16.14 -16.65 -20.43
N ASP A 137 15.09 -15.98 -20.89
CA ASP A 137 13.79 -15.98 -20.21
C ASP A 137 13.17 -17.37 -20.14
N ASN A 138 13.33 -18.20 -21.17
CA ASN A 138 12.89 -19.58 -21.16
C ASN A 138 13.58 -20.41 -20.05
N TYR A 139 14.88 -20.20 -19.82
CA TYR A 139 15.58 -20.87 -18.72
C TYR A 139 15.08 -20.39 -17.36
N LYS A 140 14.86 -19.07 -17.20
CA LYS A 140 14.27 -18.44 -16.00
C LYS A 140 12.90 -19.07 -15.69
N GLU A 141 11.99 -19.09 -16.66
CA GLU A 141 10.66 -19.70 -16.54
C GLU A 141 10.74 -21.18 -16.13
N ASN A 142 11.54 -21.98 -16.83
CA ASN A 142 11.73 -23.40 -16.52
C ASN A 142 12.32 -23.65 -15.13
N THR A 143 13.12 -22.71 -14.61
CA THR A 143 13.66 -22.77 -13.25
C THR A 143 12.57 -22.47 -12.23
N LEU A 144 11.79 -21.40 -12.42
CA LEU A 144 10.69 -21.02 -11.53
C LEU A 144 9.59 -22.06 -11.47
N ARG A 145 9.32 -22.77 -12.57
CA ARG A 145 8.34 -23.89 -12.61
C ARG A 145 8.66 -25.02 -11.63
N LYS A 146 9.91 -25.15 -11.19
CA LYS A 146 10.35 -26.17 -10.22
C LYS A 146 10.24 -25.68 -8.76
N PHE A 147 9.94 -24.42 -8.53
CA PHE A 147 9.87 -23.84 -7.20
C PHE A 147 8.55 -24.17 -6.49
N SER A 148 8.61 -24.33 -5.17
CA SER A 148 7.42 -24.38 -4.33
C SER A 148 6.73 -23.01 -4.27
N LYS A 149 5.43 -22.98 -3.93
CA LYS A 149 4.69 -21.72 -3.74
C LYS A 149 5.43 -20.76 -2.79
N LYS A 150 6.02 -21.28 -1.70
CA LYS A 150 6.82 -20.50 -0.75
C LYS A 150 8.05 -19.85 -1.42
N ASN A 151 8.77 -20.61 -2.25
CA ASN A 151 9.96 -20.07 -2.94
C ASN A 151 9.57 -19.04 -4.00
N LEU A 152 8.46 -19.26 -4.73
CA LEU A 152 7.92 -18.25 -5.64
C LEU A 152 7.56 -16.96 -4.91
N MET A 153 6.93 -17.07 -3.73
CA MET A 153 6.62 -15.90 -2.90
C MET A 153 7.87 -15.15 -2.45
N ASN A 154 8.93 -15.87 -2.05
CA ASN A 154 10.21 -15.23 -1.71
C ASN A 154 10.78 -14.45 -2.90
N VAL A 155 10.71 -14.99 -4.12
CA VAL A 155 11.13 -14.28 -5.34
C VAL A 155 10.30 -13.00 -5.54
N ILE A 156 8.98 -13.10 -5.40
CA ILE A 156 8.06 -11.97 -5.54
C ILE A 156 8.39 -10.87 -4.52
N LEU A 157 8.56 -11.22 -3.26
CA LEU A 157 8.76 -10.26 -2.17
C LEU A 157 10.15 -9.62 -2.19
N THR A 158 11.18 -10.36 -2.60
CA THR A 158 12.57 -9.86 -2.57
C THR A 158 13.04 -9.28 -3.90
N ARG A 159 12.37 -9.61 -5.02
CA ARG A 159 12.66 -9.13 -6.38
C ARG A 159 14.14 -9.16 -6.72
N PRO A 160 14.75 -10.35 -6.79
CA PRO A 160 16.17 -10.48 -7.05
C PRO A 160 16.51 -10.11 -8.49
N SER A 161 17.67 -9.43 -8.66
CA SER A 161 18.32 -9.23 -9.95
C SER A 161 19.69 -9.91 -9.93
N LEU A 162 19.90 -10.86 -10.85
CA LEU A 162 21.12 -11.61 -10.99
C LEU A 162 21.94 -11.02 -12.13
N LYS A 163 23.14 -10.52 -11.82
CA LYS A 163 24.09 -10.10 -12.84
C LYS A 163 24.87 -11.32 -13.35
N LEU A 164 24.62 -11.69 -14.59
CA LEU A 164 25.14 -12.91 -15.21
C LEU A 164 26.30 -12.56 -16.15
N LYS A 165 27.41 -13.26 -16.01
CA LYS A 165 28.61 -13.10 -16.81
C LYS A 165 28.95 -14.42 -17.50
N HIS A 166 29.38 -14.33 -18.77
CA HIS A 166 30.03 -15.45 -19.45
C HIS A 166 31.39 -15.75 -18.82
N THR A 167 31.72 -17.02 -18.65
CA THR A 167 33.01 -17.46 -18.10
C THR A 167 33.57 -18.61 -18.90
N GLU A 168 34.89 -18.73 -18.96
CA GLU A 168 35.61 -19.84 -19.60
C GLU A 168 35.75 -21.06 -18.67
N THR A 169 35.11 -21.02 -17.49
CA THR A 169 35.07 -22.14 -16.55
C THR A 169 34.12 -23.22 -17.03
N ASP A 170 34.08 -24.36 -16.33
CA ASP A 170 33.20 -25.51 -16.62
C ASP A 170 31.69 -25.22 -16.41
N THR A 171 31.36 -24.10 -15.80
CA THR A 171 29.97 -23.65 -15.58
C THR A 171 29.42 -22.78 -16.70
N TYR A 172 30.25 -22.23 -17.59
CA TYR A 172 29.93 -21.34 -18.72
C TYR A 172 29.28 -20.00 -18.36
N ILE A 173 28.66 -19.92 -17.19
CA ILE A 173 27.96 -18.76 -16.67
C ILE A 173 28.23 -18.63 -15.18
N GLU A 174 28.43 -17.40 -14.72
CA GLU A 174 28.64 -17.05 -13.32
C GLU A 174 27.67 -15.94 -12.93
N SER A 175 27.06 -16.06 -11.74
CA SER A 175 26.36 -14.94 -11.11
C SER A 175 27.38 -14.12 -10.32
N THR A 176 27.74 -12.96 -10.83
CA THR A 176 28.74 -12.09 -10.20
C THR A 176 28.19 -11.26 -9.05
N SER A 177 26.89 -10.99 -9.05
CA SER A 177 26.19 -10.35 -7.94
C SER A 177 24.69 -10.68 -7.96
N ILE A 178 24.07 -10.63 -6.78
CA ILE A 178 22.62 -10.72 -6.62
C ILE A 178 22.19 -9.46 -5.87
N ASN A 179 21.38 -8.63 -6.51
CA ASN A 179 20.79 -7.45 -5.91
C ASN A 179 19.33 -7.74 -5.54
N PHE A 180 18.87 -7.23 -4.42
CA PHE A 180 17.50 -7.35 -3.97
C PHE A 180 16.80 -5.99 -4.00
N TYR A 181 15.52 -5.98 -4.41
CA TYR A 181 14.62 -4.82 -4.39
C TYR A 181 13.38 -5.18 -3.56
N PRO A 182 13.54 -5.37 -2.24
CA PRO A 182 12.50 -5.95 -1.38
C PRO A 182 11.27 -5.04 -1.27
N LEU A 183 10.10 -5.65 -1.19
CA LEU A 183 8.82 -4.98 -1.04
C LEU A 183 8.46 -4.79 0.44
N GLY A 184 9.38 -4.24 1.23
CA GLY A 184 9.23 -4.11 2.68
C GLY A 184 8.03 -3.27 3.13
N ASN A 185 7.57 -2.34 2.29
CA ASN A 185 6.38 -1.53 2.60
C ASN A 185 5.05 -2.18 2.19
N LEU A 186 5.06 -3.40 1.64
CA LEU A 186 3.84 -4.18 1.36
C LEU A 186 3.05 -4.51 2.64
N VAL A 187 3.71 -4.49 3.81
CA VAL A 187 3.06 -4.58 5.13
C VAL A 187 1.92 -3.57 5.27
N PHE A 188 2.04 -2.40 4.64
CA PHE A 188 1.01 -1.36 4.63
C PHE A 188 0.06 -1.58 3.46
N CYS A 189 -0.82 -2.60 3.62
CA CYS A 189 -1.82 -3.01 2.63
C CYS A 189 -2.89 -1.95 2.35
N ARG A 190 -2.85 -0.81 3.03
CA ARG A 190 -3.78 0.30 2.84
C ARG A 190 -3.49 1.07 1.56
N ASP A 191 -2.21 1.31 1.24
CA ASP A 191 -1.78 2.36 0.32
C ASP A 191 -1.92 2.00 -1.16
N GLN A 192 -1.85 0.70 -1.53
CA GLN A 192 -1.83 0.27 -2.92
C GLN A 192 -3.19 0.40 -3.63
N GLN A 193 -4.26 0.63 -2.88
CA GLN A 193 -5.63 0.77 -3.39
C GLN A 193 -6.52 1.49 -2.41
N ILE A 194 -7.69 1.91 -2.87
CA ILE A 194 -8.79 2.34 -2.02
C ILE A 194 -9.97 1.37 -2.14
N THR A 195 -10.73 1.20 -1.06
CA THR A 195 -12.03 0.50 -1.09
C THR A 195 -13.15 1.54 -1.06
N THR A 196 -13.86 1.67 -2.17
CA THR A 196 -15.01 2.57 -2.30
C THR A 196 -16.33 1.83 -2.05
N LYS A 197 -17.46 2.52 -2.10
CA LYS A 197 -18.77 1.85 -2.08
C LYS A 197 -19.01 0.95 -3.28
N LYS A 198 -18.36 1.23 -4.42
CA LYS A 198 -18.51 0.47 -5.67
C LYS A 198 -17.57 -0.73 -5.75
N GLY A 199 -16.42 -0.69 -5.08
CA GLY A 199 -15.41 -1.75 -5.13
C GLY A 199 -14.01 -1.21 -4.92
N ILE A 200 -13.02 -1.99 -5.37
CA ILE A 200 -11.60 -1.65 -5.28
C ILE A 200 -11.18 -0.74 -6.44
N VAL A 201 -10.48 0.34 -6.13
CA VAL A 201 -9.72 1.11 -7.12
C VAL A 201 -8.24 0.91 -6.84
N ILE A 202 -7.52 0.30 -7.77
CA ILE A 202 -6.06 0.14 -7.65
C ILE A 202 -5.41 1.52 -7.78
N GLY A 203 -4.60 1.86 -6.79
CA GLY A 203 -3.91 3.13 -6.70
C GLY A 203 -2.61 3.17 -7.51
N LYS A 204 -1.84 4.24 -7.27
CA LYS A 204 -0.48 4.41 -7.79
C LYS A 204 0.30 5.23 -6.78
N THR A 205 1.28 4.61 -6.15
CA THR A 205 2.14 5.30 -5.19
C THR A 205 3.06 6.30 -5.87
N ARG A 206 3.25 7.44 -5.22
CA ARG A 206 4.17 8.48 -5.71
C ARG A 206 5.62 8.03 -5.69
N THR A 207 6.00 7.25 -4.68
CA THR A 207 7.34 6.67 -4.59
C THR A 207 7.51 5.52 -5.56
N THR A 208 8.57 5.57 -6.38
CA THR A 208 8.86 4.51 -7.36
C THR A 208 9.19 3.18 -6.69
N GLN A 209 9.76 3.20 -5.49
CA GLN A 209 10.12 2.01 -4.71
C GLN A 209 8.92 1.11 -4.42
N ARG A 210 7.71 1.68 -4.21
CA ARG A 210 6.49 0.95 -3.88
C ARG A 210 5.63 0.54 -5.08
N ARG A 211 5.99 0.94 -6.30
CA ARG A 211 5.12 0.72 -7.49
C ARG A 211 4.81 -0.75 -7.79
N TYR A 212 5.72 -1.66 -7.46
CA TYR A 212 5.50 -3.10 -7.71
C TYR A 212 4.49 -3.73 -6.74
N GLU A 213 4.25 -3.11 -5.60
CA GLU A 213 3.27 -3.58 -4.62
C GLU A 213 1.85 -3.62 -5.22
N HIS A 214 1.53 -2.68 -6.13
CA HIS A 214 0.22 -2.62 -6.80
C HIS A 214 -0.08 -3.86 -7.66
N MET A 215 0.92 -4.43 -8.34
CA MET A 215 0.77 -5.64 -9.13
C MET A 215 0.36 -6.83 -8.25
N ILE A 216 0.97 -6.95 -7.09
CA ILE A 216 0.69 -8.01 -6.13
C ILE A 216 -0.71 -7.86 -5.56
N MET A 217 -1.08 -6.66 -5.13
CA MET A 217 -2.42 -6.38 -4.60
C MET A 217 -3.50 -6.58 -5.65
N ARG A 218 -3.29 -6.12 -6.88
CA ARG A 218 -4.19 -6.37 -8.02
C ARG A 218 -4.42 -7.87 -8.22
N GLN A 219 -3.34 -8.68 -8.23
CA GLN A 219 -3.47 -10.11 -8.42
C GLN A 219 -4.16 -10.79 -7.23
N ALA A 220 -3.86 -10.37 -6.00
CA ALA A 220 -4.53 -10.88 -4.81
C ALA A 220 -6.05 -10.62 -4.86
N PHE A 221 -6.48 -9.40 -5.21
CA PHE A 221 -7.90 -9.06 -5.36
C PHE A 221 -8.57 -9.83 -6.49
N LYS A 222 -7.91 -9.97 -7.65
CA LYS A 222 -8.42 -10.81 -8.76
C LYS A 222 -8.62 -12.26 -8.33
N ASN A 223 -7.67 -12.83 -7.60
CA ASN A 223 -7.75 -14.22 -7.16
C ASN A 223 -8.92 -14.47 -6.21
N ILE A 224 -9.16 -13.56 -5.25
CA ILE A 224 -10.29 -13.70 -4.32
C ILE A 224 -11.63 -13.23 -4.91
N GLY A 225 -11.66 -12.84 -6.20
CA GLY A 225 -12.87 -12.44 -6.90
C GLY A 225 -13.44 -11.10 -6.45
N ALA A 226 -12.60 -10.19 -5.93
CA ALA A 226 -13.02 -8.84 -5.58
C ALA A 226 -13.26 -7.98 -6.83
N ASP A 227 -14.25 -7.11 -6.77
CA ASP A 227 -14.59 -6.19 -7.86
C ASP A 227 -13.57 -5.06 -7.95
N ILE A 228 -12.66 -5.11 -8.93
CA ILE A 228 -11.77 -4.00 -9.28
C ILE A 228 -12.53 -3.09 -10.25
N VAL A 229 -12.98 -1.93 -9.77
CA VAL A 229 -13.81 -1.00 -10.53
C VAL A 229 -13.02 0.10 -11.25
N GLY A 230 -11.73 0.24 -10.94
CA GLY A 230 -10.84 1.20 -11.59
C GLY A 230 -9.36 0.98 -11.25
N GLU A 231 -8.49 1.48 -12.12
CA GLU A 231 -7.04 1.44 -11.96
C GLU A 231 -6.44 2.77 -12.43
N ILE A 232 -5.78 3.51 -11.53
CA ILE A 232 -5.27 4.86 -11.83
C ILE A 232 -4.00 4.86 -12.67
N GLU A 233 -3.39 3.70 -12.90
CA GLU A 233 -2.14 3.58 -13.64
C GLU A 233 -2.24 4.10 -15.08
N GLU A 234 -3.46 4.11 -15.65
CA GLU A 234 -3.77 4.64 -16.97
C GLU A 234 -3.64 6.18 -17.07
N GLU A 235 -3.72 6.90 -15.94
CA GLU A 235 -3.60 8.35 -15.90
C GLU A 235 -2.15 8.77 -15.61
N LYS A 236 -1.55 9.46 -16.60
CA LYS A 236 -0.19 9.98 -16.44
C LYS A 236 -0.15 11.01 -15.31
N ASP A 237 0.89 10.92 -14.47
CA ASP A 237 1.17 11.85 -13.37
C ASP A 237 0.09 11.91 -12.27
N ALA A 238 -0.95 11.07 -12.33
CA ALA A 238 -1.91 10.90 -11.25
C ALA A 238 -1.36 9.92 -10.20
N TYR A 239 -1.54 10.25 -8.93
CA TYR A 239 -1.16 9.42 -7.78
C TYR A 239 -2.33 9.30 -6.81
N LEU A 240 -2.51 8.08 -6.28
CA LEU A 240 -3.56 7.76 -5.32
C LEU A 240 -3.03 6.70 -4.35
N GLU A 241 -2.98 7.05 -3.07
CA GLU A 241 -2.58 6.15 -1.99
C GLU A 241 -3.74 6.01 -0.98
N GLY A 242 -3.99 4.78 -0.52
CA GLY A 242 -5.20 4.45 0.24
C GLY A 242 -5.26 5.02 1.65
N GLY A 243 -4.12 5.41 2.24
CA GLY A 243 -4.08 6.14 3.50
C GLY A 243 -4.72 7.52 3.43
N ASP A 244 -4.92 8.05 2.23
CA ASP A 244 -5.60 9.33 1.99
C ASP A 244 -7.12 9.22 1.85
N TYR A 245 -7.70 8.01 1.81
CA TYR A 245 -9.11 7.83 1.47
C TYR A 245 -9.94 7.28 2.61
N PHE A 246 -11.10 7.93 2.88
CA PHE A 246 -12.15 7.46 3.78
C PHE A 246 -13.53 7.57 3.14
N VAL A 247 -14.38 6.54 3.32
CA VAL A 247 -15.82 6.70 3.20
C VAL A 247 -16.35 7.15 4.56
N ALA A 248 -16.33 8.45 4.80
CA ALA A 248 -16.59 9.01 6.12
C ALA A 248 -18.03 8.76 6.61
N ARG A 249 -18.99 8.80 5.69
CA ARG A 249 -20.40 8.44 5.90
C ARG A 249 -20.94 7.84 4.62
N GLU A 250 -22.13 7.28 4.68
CA GLU A 250 -22.79 6.63 3.54
C GLU A 250 -22.76 7.46 2.25
N ASN A 251 -22.87 8.79 2.36
CA ASN A 251 -22.91 9.70 1.22
C ASN A 251 -21.69 10.64 1.11
N LEU A 252 -20.64 10.44 1.94
CA LEU A 252 -19.48 11.33 2.00
C LEU A 252 -18.18 10.54 1.90
N SER A 253 -17.45 10.76 0.82
CA SER A 253 -16.03 10.39 0.71
C SER A 253 -15.14 11.57 1.07
N MET A 254 -14.02 11.29 1.73
CA MET A 254 -12.95 12.26 2.01
C MET A 254 -11.64 11.76 1.42
N LEU A 255 -10.85 12.66 0.84
CA LEU A 255 -9.55 12.35 0.26
C LEU A 255 -8.52 13.41 0.63
N GLY A 256 -7.42 12.98 1.24
CA GLY A 256 -6.24 13.81 1.43
C GLY A 256 -5.54 14.06 0.08
N VAL A 257 -5.14 15.30 -0.18
CA VAL A 257 -4.35 15.67 -1.36
C VAL A 257 -3.14 16.49 -0.89
N GLY A 258 -1.93 16.04 -1.23
CA GLY A 258 -0.70 16.70 -0.78
C GLY A 258 0.55 15.93 -1.18
N LEU A 259 1.28 15.44 -0.20
CA LEU A 259 2.58 14.80 -0.42
C LEU A 259 2.49 13.49 -1.22
N ARG A 260 1.42 12.72 -1.07
CA ARG A 260 1.26 11.39 -1.68
C ARG A 260 0.19 11.38 -2.78
N THR A 261 -1.06 11.44 -2.43
CA THR A 261 -2.15 11.58 -3.39
C THR A 261 -2.16 13.01 -3.95
N ASN A 262 -2.40 13.17 -5.24
CA ASN A 262 -2.50 14.47 -5.86
C ASN A 262 -3.89 14.74 -6.42
N ILE A 263 -4.10 15.98 -6.86
CA ILE A 263 -5.40 16.43 -7.39
C ILE A 263 -5.83 15.66 -8.64
N LEU A 264 -4.89 15.19 -9.46
CA LEU A 264 -5.20 14.36 -10.63
C LEU A 264 -5.78 13.02 -10.22
N GLY A 265 -5.31 12.44 -9.11
CA GLY A 265 -5.90 11.24 -8.51
C GLY A 265 -7.33 11.48 -8.04
N ALA A 266 -7.59 12.60 -7.35
CA ALA A 266 -8.94 12.98 -6.93
C ALA A 266 -9.88 13.18 -8.14
N ASN A 267 -9.42 13.89 -9.17
CA ASN A 267 -10.18 14.14 -10.39
C ASN A 267 -10.49 12.84 -11.15
N TYR A 268 -9.56 11.88 -11.20
CA TYR A 268 -9.80 10.56 -11.79
C TYR A 268 -10.97 9.84 -11.14
N LEU A 269 -11.00 9.81 -9.79
CA LEU A 269 -12.09 9.15 -9.05
C LEU A 269 -13.46 9.76 -9.34
N MET A 270 -13.56 11.08 -9.37
CA MET A 270 -14.80 11.82 -9.67
C MET A 270 -15.20 11.68 -11.13
N LYS A 271 -14.26 11.85 -12.07
CA LYS A 271 -14.49 11.78 -13.51
C LYS A 271 -14.98 10.40 -13.96
N LYS A 272 -14.45 9.34 -13.35
CA LYS A 272 -14.84 7.94 -13.64
C LYS A 272 -15.99 7.44 -12.77
N ASP A 273 -16.53 8.30 -11.89
CA ASP A 273 -17.62 7.97 -10.98
C ASP A 273 -17.36 6.69 -10.15
N LEU A 274 -16.17 6.61 -9.54
CA LEU A 274 -15.71 5.40 -8.81
C LEU A 274 -16.09 5.40 -7.33
N LEU A 275 -16.53 6.52 -6.76
CA LEU A 275 -16.74 6.68 -5.33
C LEU A 275 -18.00 5.99 -4.81
N GLY A 276 -19.14 6.16 -5.51
CA GLY A 276 -20.46 5.69 -5.07
C GLY A 276 -21.08 6.53 -3.95
N THR A 277 -20.45 7.66 -3.58
CA THR A 277 -20.97 8.65 -2.64
C THR A 277 -21.43 9.90 -3.39
N ARG A 278 -22.43 10.60 -2.86
CA ARG A 278 -22.90 11.87 -3.42
C ARG A 278 -21.88 12.98 -3.25
N TYR A 279 -21.24 13.04 -2.08
CA TYR A 279 -20.30 14.12 -1.74
C TYR A 279 -18.87 13.62 -1.75
N MET A 280 -17.97 14.52 -2.17
CA MET A 280 -16.54 14.35 -2.11
C MET A 280 -15.89 15.56 -1.43
N ALA A 281 -15.15 15.35 -0.34
CA ALA A 281 -14.36 16.36 0.33
C ALA A 281 -12.89 16.13 0.06
N ILE A 282 -12.25 17.06 -0.65
CA ILE A 282 -10.81 17.06 -0.90
C ILE A 282 -10.14 17.88 0.22
N CYS A 283 -9.41 17.20 1.10
CA CYS A 283 -8.63 17.80 2.18
C CYS A 283 -7.24 18.16 1.65
N TYR A 284 -7.06 19.41 1.26
CA TYR A 284 -5.91 19.87 0.51
C TYR A 284 -4.80 20.42 1.42
N ASP A 285 -3.62 19.81 1.33
CA ASP A 285 -2.41 20.25 2.01
C ASP A 285 -1.60 21.20 1.11
N GLU A 286 -1.66 22.51 1.43
CA GLU A 286 -0.90 23.54 0.71
C GLU A 286 0.52 23.73 1.26
N ASN A 287 0.72 23.52 2.57
CA ASN A 287 1.86 24.11 3.27
C ASN A 287 2.68 23.11 4.10
N ASP A 288 2.08 22.04 4.61
CA ASP A 288 2.76 21.15 5.54
C ASP A 288 3.72 20.20 4.83
N GLN A 289 3.19 19.39 3.90
CA GLN A 289 3.94 18.40 3.11
C GLN A 289 4.98 17.61 3.93
N ASP A 290 4.65 17.30 5.18
CA ASP A 290 5.50 16.59 6.10
C ASP A 290 5.29 15.08 6.00
N GLN A 291 6.38 14.30 6.02
CA GLN A 291 6.35 12.84 5.97
C GLN A 291 5.52 12.25 7.12
N GLN A 292 5.50 12.86 8.30
CA GLN A 292 4.72 12.40 9.46
C GLN A 292 3.21 12.61 9.30
N ARG A 293 2.81 13.47 8.35
CA ARG A 293 1.42 13.78 8.00
C ARG A 293 1.16 13.62 6.52
N MET A 294 1.84 12.63 5.94
CA MET A 294 1.83 12.37 4.50
C MET A 294 0.48 11.89 3.95
N HIS A 295 -0.33 11.25 4.78
CA HIS A 295 -1.66 10.73 4.45
C HIS A 295 -2.73 11.27 5.39
N LEU A 296 -3.98 11.26 4.94
CA LEU A 296 -5.13 11.66 5.76
C LEU A 296 -5.23 10.84 7.05
N ASP A 297 -4.97 9.53 7.01
CA ASP A 297 -5.02 8.63 8.17
C ASP A 297 -3.90 8.83 9.20
N THR A 298 -2.96 9.73 8.93
CA THR A 298 -1.92 10.13 9.88
C THR A 298 -2.28 11.37 10.69
N TYR A 299 -3.32 12.13 10.29
CA TYR A 299 -3.79 13.31 10.99
C TYR A 299 -5.30 13.36 11.24
N PHE A 300 -6.05 12.39 10.71
CA PHE A 300 -7.49 12.25 10.87
C PHE A 300 -7.89 10.76 10.89
N ASN A 301 -8.88 10.38 11.72
CA ASN A 301 -9.48 9.05 11.67
C ASN A 301 -10.90 9.06 12.28
N ILE A 302 -11.69 8.05 11.96
CA ILE A 302 -13.12 7.98 12.23
C ILE A 302 -13.41 6.92 13.28
N LEU A 303 -14.02 7.34 14.40
CA LEU A 303 -14.46 6.44 15.48
C LEU A 303 -15.86 5.87 15.20
N ASN A 304 -16.76 6.71 14.72
CA ASN A 304 -18.12 6.34 14.29
C ASN A 304 -18.72 7.50 13.46
N ASP A 305 -19.99 7.42 13.10
CA ASP A 305 -20.67 8.41 12.24
C ASP A 305 -20.67 9.84 12.80
N THR A 306 -20.41 10.01 14.10
CA THR A 306 -20.45 11.33 14.76
C THR A 306 -19.13 11.77 15.38
N ASN A 307 -18.27 10.81 15.74
CA ASN A 307 -17.03 11.11 16.46
C ASN A 307 -15.80 10.78 15.62
N VAL A 308 -14.85 11.70 15.58
CA VAL A 308 -13.59 11.55 14.86
C VAL A 308 -12.41 11.99 15.75
N VAL A 309 -11.22 11.53 15.39
CA VAL A 309 -9.97 12.00 16.01
C VAL A 309 -9.21 12.80 14.95
N VAL A 310 -8.65 13.94 15.35
CA VAL A 310 -7.89 14.82 14.48
C VAL A 310 -6.68 15.37 15.22
N ILE A 311 -5.57 15.60 14.51
CA ILE A 311 -4.41 16.25 15.09
C ILE A 311 -4.74 17.70 15.49
N ASP A 312 -4.14 18.20 16.56
CA ASP A 312 -4.16 19.62 16.87
C ASP A 312 -3.11 20.36 16.02
N PHE A 313 -3.57 20.96 14.90
CA PHE A 313 -2.69 21.72 14.01
C PHE A 313 -1.97 22.87 14.71
N ASP A 314 -2.61 23.50 15.72
CA ASP A 314 -1.99 24.56 16.51
C ASP A 314 -0.84 24.03 17.37
N ASP A 315 -0.96 22.81 17.92
CA ASP A 315 0.11 22.17 18.69
C ASP A 315 1.32 21.84 17.80
N VAL A 316 1.08 21.37 16.58
CA VAL A 316 2.15 21.13 15.61
C VAL A 316 2.88 22.42 15.25
N THR A 317 2.14 23.48 14.93
CA THR A 317 2.71 24.78 14.55
C THR A 317 3.52 25.42 15.68
N LYS A 318 3.09 25.29 16.93
CA LYS A 318 3.84 25.77 18.10
C LYS A 318 5.17 25.05 18.30
N ASN A 319 5.26 23.81 17.89
CA ASN A 319 6.45 22.97 18.05
C ASN A 319 7.39 23.00 16.82
N ASP A 320 7.01 23.72 15.76
CA ASP A 320 7.83 23.90 14.55
C ASP A 320 7.70 25.36 14.05
N GLU A 321 8.63 26.20 14.48
CA GLU A 321 8.63 27.65 14.17
C GLU A 321 8.71 27.96 12.66
N ASN A 322 9.11 26.99 11.85
CA ASN A 322 9.21 27.14 10.38
C ASN A 322 7.88 26.88 9.67
N LYS A 323 6.84 26.41 10.38
CA LYS A 323 5.55 26.06 9.79
C LYS A 323 4.47 27.06 10.19
N ALA A 324 4.06 27.91 9.25
CA ALA A 324 2.88 28.77 9.38
C ALA A 324 1.68 28.08 8.74
N ASN A 325 0.58 28.00 9.47
CA ASN A 325 -0.74 27.55 9.02
C ASN A 325 -0.72 26.21 8.24
N ILE A 326 -0.57 25.12 8.96
CA ILE A 326 -0.60 23.75 8.40
C ILE A 326 -2.01 23.15 8.37
N ASP A 327 -3.05 23.90 8.71
CA ASP A 327 -4.45 23.47 8.59
C ASP A 327 -4.79 23.20 7.12
N ARG A 328 -5.74 22.33 6.87
CA ARG A 328 -6.12 21.89 5.54
C ARG A 328 -7.29 22.70 5.02
N LYS A 329 -7.21 23.20 3.78
CA LYS A 329 -8.40 23.65 3.06
C LYS A 329 -9.22 22.47 2.63
N VAL A 330 -10.54 22.61 2.61
CA VAL A 330 -11.43 21.55 2.11
C VAL A 330 -12.25 22.07 0.94
N TYR A 331 -12.12 21.40 -0.20
CA TYR A 331 -12.92 21.63 -1.37
C TYR A 331 -14.03 20.57 -1.41
N TYR A 332 -15.29 21.03 -1.30
CA TYR A 332 -16.44 20.18 -1.11
C TYR A 332 -17.31 20.13 -2.36
N TYR A 333 -17.44 18.93 -2.91
CA TYR A 333 -18.14 18.66 -4.15
C TYR A 333 -19.43 17.89 -3.92
N ASP A 334 -20.43 18.13 -4.80
CA ASP A 334 -21.71 17.42 -4.85
C ASP A 334 -21.95 16.94 -6.30
N ASN A 335 -22.35 15.68 -6.48
CA ASN A 335 -22.70 15.12 -7.79
C ASN A 335 -24.19 15.27 -8.16
N ASP A 336 -24.97 16.00 -7.36
CA ASP A 336 -26.36 16.30 -7.68
C ASP A 336 -26.46 17.22 -8.90
N LYS A 337 -27.39 16.90 -9.81
CA LYS A 337 -27.59 17.67 -11.04
C LYS A 337 -28.00 19.12 -10.75
N ASP A 338 -28.76 19.33 -9.67
CA ASP A 338 -29.28 20.64 -9.25
C ASP A 338 -28.31 21.40 -8.31
N ALA A 339 -27.15 20.81 -7.98
CA ALA A 339 -26.14 21.46 -7.16
C ALA A 339 -25.66 22.75 -7.82
N LYS A 340 -25.55 23.83 -7.01
CA LYS A 340 -25.04 25.13 -7.46
C LYS A 340 -23.53 25.14 -7.39
N GLU A 341 -22.90 25.22 -8.54
CA GLU A 341 -21.45 25.34 -8.69
C GLU A 341 -20.96 26.71 -8.22
N ILE A 342 -19.80 26.72 -7.56
CA ILE A 342 -19.05 27.94 -7.21
C ILE A 342 -17.68 27.93 -7.88
N GLU A 343 -17.05 29.10 -7.98
CA GLU A 343 -15.71 29.24 -8.56
C GLU A 343 -14.62 29.11 -7.48
N SER A 344 -13.54 28.43 -7.82
CA SER A 344 -12.30 28.38 -7.05
C SER A 344 -11.26 29.30 -7.67
N ASN A 345 -10.55 30.04 -6.84
CA ASN A 345 -9.38 30.82 -7.26
C ASN A 345 -8.07 29.99 -7.25
N HIS A 346 -8.13 28.73 -6.81
CA HIS A 346 -6.96 27.86 -6.79
C HIS A 346 -6.75 27.21 -8.17
N LYS A 347 -5.56 27.37 -8.73
CA LYS A 347 -5.23 26.97 -10.13
C LYS A 347 -5.41 25.48 -10.42
N ASP A 348 -5.22 24.63 -9.41
CA ASP A 348 -5.27 23.17 -9.58
C ASP A 348 -6.66 22.58 -9.27
N ILE A 349 -7.61 23.41 -8.82
CA ILE A 349 -8.96 23.00 -8.42
C ILE A 349 -9.95 23.33 -9.55
N GLU A 350 -10.49 22.31 -10.16
CA GLU A 350 -11.55 22.44 -11.15
C GLU A 350 -12.91 22.63 -10.45
N ASN A 351 -13.73 23.56 -10.95
CA ASN A 351 -15.08 23.82 -10.39
C ASN A 351 -16.04 22.66 -10.68
N LYS A 352 -15.81 21.93 -11.75
CA LYS A 352 -16.58 20.74 -12.13
C LYS A 352 -15.66 19.63 -12.64
N VAL A 353 -15.82 18.43 -12.08
CA VAL A 353 -15.08 17.22 -12.47
C VAL A 353 -16.08 16.07 -12.69
N GLY A 354 -16.28 15.65 -13.94
CA GLY A 354 -17.36 14.72 -14.26
C GLY A 354 -18.72 15.32 -13.89
N GLU A 355 -19.50 14.63 -13.08
CA GLU A 355 -20.77 15.13 -12.56
C GLU A 355 -20.63 15.90 -11.23
N TYR A 356 -19.47 15.85 -10.59
CA TYR A 356 -19.21 16.53 -9.33
C TYR A 356 -18.98 18.04 -9.55
N LYS A 357 -19.71 18.87 -8.84
CA LYS A 357 -19.61 20.34 -8.85
C LYS A 357 -19.06 20.82 -7.51
N LEU A 358 -18.11 21.73 -7.53
CA LEU A 358 -17.63 22.40 -6.32
C LEU A 358 -18.76 23.29 -5.78
N ILE A 359 -19.19 23.01 -4.54
CA ILE A 359 -20.31 23.73 -3.92
C ILE A 359 -19.90 24.55 -2.71
N LYS A 360 -18.75 24.25 -2.08
CA LYS A 360 -18.25 24.99 -0.92
C LYS A 360 -16.73 24.85 -0.79
N ILE A 361 -16.09 25.87 -0.27
CA ILE A 361 -14.67 25.89 0.11
C ILE A 361 -14.59 26.25 1.59
N TYR A 362 -13.84 25.46 2.35
CA TYR A 362 -13.55 25.70 3.74
C TYR A 362 -12.07 26.04 3.88
N ASP A 363 -11.75 27.17 4.54
CA ASP A 363 -10.38 27.60 4.80
C ASP A 363 -9.72 26.83 5.94
N SER A 364 -10.46 25.96 6.63
CA SER A 364 -10.03 25.15 7.76
C SER A 364 -10.70 23.79 7.76
N PHE A 365 -9.93 22.76 8.07
CA PHE A 365 -10.44 21.40 8.25
C PHE A 365 -11.43 21.31 9.42
N TYR A 366 -11.16 22.05 10.50
CA TYR A 366 -12.08 22.08 11.65
C TYR A 366 -13.44 22.67 11.29
N LYS A 367 -13.47 23.78 10.51
CA LYS A 367 -14.74 24.36 10.05
C LYS A 367 -15.55 23.40 9.18
N PHE A 368 -14.87 22.60 8.38
CA PHE A 368 -15.52 21.53 7.60
C PHE A 368 -16.12 20.47 8.53
N LEU A 369 -15.35 20.00 9.53
CA LEU A 369 -15.84 19.00 10.49
C LEU A 369 -17.04 19.50 11.29
N ASP A 370 -17.01 20.78 11.74
CA ASP A 370 -18.12 21.44 12.45
C ASP A 370 -19.38 21.49 11.58
N ASP A 371 -19.26 21.92 10.32
CA ASP A 371 -20.37 22.04 9.39
C ASP A 371 -20.98 20.68 9.02
N MET A 372 -20.15 19.65 8.96
CA MET A 372 -20.57 18.26 8.79
C MET A 372 -21.15 17.65 10.07
N GLY A 373 -21.12 18.37 11.21
CA GLY A 373 -21.64 17.91 12.50
C GLY A 373 -20.81 16.77 13.10
N PHE A 374 -19.50 16.73 12.84
CA PHE A 374 -18.60 15.83 13.53
C PHE A 374 -18.17 16.43 14.88
N ARG A 375 -18.20 15.61 15.92
CA ARG A 375 -17.49 15.88 17.16
C ARG A 375 -16.07 15.36 17.04
N TYR A 376 -15.07 16.20 17.16
CA TYR A 376 -13.68 15.79 17.02
C TYR A 376 -12.89 15.88 18.33
N ILE A 377 -12.03 14.91 18.53
CA ILE A 377 -11.06 14.83 19.63
C ILE A 377 -9.70 15.23 19.07
N LYS A 378 -9.13 16.29 19.63
CA LYS A 378 -7.79 16.74 19.27
C LYS A 378 -6.71 15.90 19.96
N ILE A 379 -5.74 15.43 19.20
CA ILE A 379 -4.51 14.83 19.72
C ILE A 379 -3.32 15.74 19.45
N THR A 380 -2.34 15.70 20.35
CA THR A 380 -1.10 16.44 20.20
C THR A 380 -0.18 15.82 19.15
N HIS A 381 0.82 16.58 18.69
CA HIS A 381 1.87 16.07 17.80
C HIS A 381 2.64 14.88 18.44
N ALA A 382 2.88 14.95 19.76
CA ALA A 382 3.52 13.85 20.48
C ALA A 382 2.66 12.57 20.51
N GLU A 383 1.33 12.69 20.66
CA GLU A 383 0.39 11.57 20.61
C GLU A 383 0.28 11.00 19.18
N GLN A 384 0.33 11.86 18.14
CA GLN A 384 0.38 11.44 16.75
C GLN A 384 1.61 10.58 16.45
N LYS A 385 2.81 11.00 16.89
CA LYS A 385 4.06 10.23 16.74
C LYS A 385 4.03 8.86 17.40
N GLN A 386 3.13 8.67 18.35
CA GLN A 386 2.87 7.37 18.98
C GLN A 386 1.73 6.59 18.29
N TYR A 387 1.37 6.95 17.07
CA TYR A 387 0.33 6.32 16.25
C TYR A 387 -1.06 6.28 16.90
N MET A 388 -1.38 7.21 17.83
CA MET A 388 -2.67 7.24 18.51
C MET A 388 -3.84 7.38 17.54
N ILE A 389 -3.64 8.03 16.39
CA ILE A 389 -4.67 8.28 15.38
C ILE A 389 -4.80 7.14 14.36
N ASN A 390 -3.77 6.32 14.18
CA ASN A 390 -3.74 5.27 13.17
C ASN A 390 -4.36 3.95 13.68
N PHE A 391 -5.56 4.05 14.27
CA PHE A 391 -6.33 2.90 14.71
C PHE A 391 -7.21 2.34 13.59
N LEU A 392 -7.56 1.07 13.67
CA LEU A 392 -8.49 0.41 12.77
C LEU A 392 -9.90 0.41 13.37
N ASN A 393 -10.84 1.05 12.71
CA ASN A 393 -12.26 0.93 13.05
C ASN A 393 -12.83 -0.37 12.46
N ILE A 394 -13.35 -1.26 13.29
CA ILE A 394 -13.99 -2.51 12.86
C ILE A 394 -15.52 -2.47 12.91
N GLY A 395 -16.08 -1.29 13.18
CA GLY A 395 -17.54 -1.09 13.35
C GLY A 395 -18.03 -1.45 14.74
N ASN A 396 -19.34 -1.34 14.95
CA ASN A 396 -20.00 -1.62 16.24
C ASN A 396 -19.36 -0.88 17.42
N ASN A 397 -18.93 0.37 17.21
CA ASN A 397 -18.19 1.20 18.18
C ASN A 397 -16.93 0.52 18.74
N THR A 398 -16.24 -0.26 17.93
CA THR A 398 -15.00 -0.94 18.33
C THR A 398 -13.84 -0.53 17.42
N VAL A 399 -12.72 -0.12 18.02
CA VAL A 399 -11.49 0.20 17.32
C VAL A 399 -10.32 -0.65 17.85
N ILE A 400 -9.39 -0.96 16.96
CA ILE A 400 -8.14 -1.66 17.29
C ILE A 400 -7.01 -0.64 17.20
N SER A 401 -6.22 -0.52 18.27
CA SER A 401 -5.16 0.48 18.39
C SER A 401 -3.84 -0.13 18.85
N VAL A 402 -2.74 0.41 18.38
CA VAL A 402 -1.38 0.16 18.90
C VAL A 402 -0.98 1.15 20.00
N ASN A 403 -1.83 2.14 20.29
CA ASN A 403 -1.59 3.11 21.34
C ASN A 403 -2.43 2.80 22.58
N LYS A 404 -1.76 2.45 23.68
CA LYS A 404 -2.41 2.08 24.95
C LYS A 404 -3.19 3.21 25.62
N ASN A 405 -2.92 4.46 25.26
CA ASN A 405 -3.53 5.63 25.87
C ASN A 405 -4.77 6.12 25.13
N LEU A 406 -5.12 5.56 23.96
CA LEU A 406 -6.27 6.00 23.18
C LEU A 406 -7.58 5.88 23.97
N GLU A 407 -7.82 4.77 24.66
CA GLU A 407 -9.03 4.58 25.46
C GLU A 407 -9.20 5.66 26.51
N LYS A 408 -8.11 5.96 27.26
CA LYS A 408 -8.10 7.04 28.26
C LYS A 408 -8.39 8.38 27.60
N LYS A 409 -7.73 8.70 26.46
CA LYS A 409 -7.95 9.94 25.72
C LYS A 409 -9.41 10.13 25.32
N LEU A 410 -10.08 9.07 24.85
CA LEU A 410 -11.50 9.13 24.49
C LEU A 410 -12.38 9.38 25.71
N LYS A 411 -12.15 8.68 26.82
CA LYS A 411 -12.90 8.86 28.09
C LYS A 411 -12.72 10.25 28.67
N ASP A 412 -11.50 10.77 28.69
CA ASP A 412 -11.19 12.13 29.16
C ASP A 412 -11.92 13.20 28.32
N ASN A 413 -12.31 12.89 27.09
CA ASN A 413 -13.12 13.72 26.21
C ASN A 413 -14.62 13.34 26.21
N GLY A 414 -15.09 12.52 27.16
CA GLY A 414 -16.48 12.14 27.32
C GLY A 414 -17.01 11.22 26.21
N ILE A 415 -16.16 10.36 25.66
CA ILE A 415 -16.53 9.29 24.72
C ILE A 415 -16.29 7.95 25.38
N ASP A 416 -17.34 7.44 26.06
CA ASP A 416 -17.28 6.16 26.78
C ASP A 416 -17.87 5.00 25.95
N SER A 417 -18.53 5.32 24.84
CA SER A 417 -19.23 4.32 24.00
C SER A 417 -18.35 3.55 23.05
N ILE A 418 -17.07 3.90 22.94
CA ILE A 418 -16.11 3.25 22.03
C ILE A 418 -15.26 2.23 22.81
N GLU A 419 -15.35 0.97 22.39
CA GLU A 419 -14.43 -0.10 22.83
C GLU A 419 -13.08 0.07 22.13
N VAL A 420 -11.99 0.24 22.87
CA VAL A 420 -10.63 0.29 22.32
C VAL A 420 -9.93 -1.01 22.65
N LYS A 421 -9.60 -1.80 21.63
CA LYS A 421 -8.76 -2.98 21.77
C LYS A 421 -7.31 -2.61 21.49
N TYR A 422 -6.49 -2.60 22.53
CA TYR A 422 -5.04 -2.39 22.41
C TYR A 422 -4.32 -3.68 22.02
N PHE A 423 -3.39 -3.57 21.07
CA PHE A 423 -2.38 -4.58 20.75
C PHE A 423 -0.98 -3.98 20.83
N ASP A 424 -0.08 -4.69 21.49
CA ASP A 424 1.35 -4.37 21.43
C ASP A 424 1.93 -4.93 20.13
N CYS A 425 2.17 -4.05 19.16
CA CYS A 425 2.69 -4.38 17.84
C CYS A 425 3.93 -3.52 17.52
N GLN A 426 4.88 -3.42 18.46
CA GLN A 426 6.10 -2.64 18.28
C GLN A 426 6.82 -2.93 16.95
N PRO A 427 6.92 -4.20 16.47
CA PRO A 427 7.55 -4.49 15.18
C PRO A 427 6.90 -3.76 14.00
N ILE A 428 5.57 -3.57 14.02
CA ILE A 428 4.86 -2.83 12.96
C ILE A 428 5.11 -1.32 13.09
N LEU A 429 5.16 -0.81 14.31
CA LEU A 429 5.52 0.61 14.56
C LEU A 429 6.92 0.91 14.05
N ASN A 430 7.87 0.00 14.26
CA ASN A 430 9.24 0.11 13.74
C ASN A 430 9.31 0.20 12.21
N MET A 431 8.28 -0.28 11.49
CA MET A 431 8.15 -0.13 10.03
C MET A 431 7.53 1.20 9.61
N TYR A 432 7.18 2.10 10.53
CA TYR A 432 6.60 3.41 10.28
C TYR A 432 5.10 3.42 9.91
N GLY A 433 4.28 2.63 10.63
CA GLY A 433 2.82 2.64 10.45
C GLY A 433 2.07 2.00 11.62
N GLY A 434 0.75 2.10 11.60
CA GLY A 434 -0.14 1.55 12.62
C GLY A 434 -1.21 0.62 12.05
N MET A 435 -2.25 0.33 12.84
CA MET A 435 -3.30 -0.64 12.49
C MET A 435 -4.09 -0.26 11.24
N HIS A 436 -4.35 1.03 10.99
CA HIS A 436 -5.07 1.44 9.79
C HIS A 436 -4.24 1.19 8.54
N CYS A 437 -2.96 1.60 8.56
CA CYS A 437 -2.06 1.45 7.43
C CYS A 437 -1.84 -0.02 7.02
N MET A 438 -1.73 -0.95 7.99
CA MET A 438 -1.43 -2.36 7.72
C MET A 438 -2.62 -3.19 7.26
N THR A 439 -3.81 -2.61 7.14
CA THR A 439 -5.04 -3.36 6.87
C THR A 439 -5.83 -2.79 5.71
N GLN A 440 -6.43 -3.66 4.90
CA GLN A 440 -7.46 -3.30 3.94
C GLN A 440 -8.77 -3.99 4.32
N VAL A 441 -9.86 -3.23 4.37
CA VAL A 441 -11.13 -3.68 4.95
C VAL A 441 -12.21 -3.79 3.90
N SER A 442 -12.97 -4.88 3.94
CA SER A 442 -14.29 -4.98 3.31
C SER A 442 -15.38 -5.00 4.37
N ARG A 443 -16.47 -4.30 4.10
CA ARG A 443 -17.62 -4.13 5.02
C ARG A 443 -18.93 -4.64 4.43
N VAL A 444 -18.86 -5.45 3.37
CA VAL A 444 -20.01 -6.06 2.68
C VAL A 444 -19.89 -7.55 2.59
#